data_cdf029f68a69c16f9e633700bf4b46a9
#
_entry.id   cdf029f68a69c16f9e633700bf4b46a9
#
_cell.length_a   1.000
_cell.length_b   1.000
_cell.length_c   1.000
_cell.angle_alpha   90.00
_cell.angle_beta   90.00
_cell.angle_gamma   90.00
#
_symmetry.space_group_name_H-M   'P 1'
#
loop_
_entity.id
_entity.type
_entity.pdbx_description
1 polymer ?
#
loop_
_entity_poly.entity_id
_entity_poly.type
_entity_poly.pdbx_seq_one_letter_code
_entity_poly.pdbx_strand_id
1 'polypeptide(L)'
;MKELDVLFCHATPRSNEENFTPITPQERLKTIFAGIEQQIVVCGHTHMQFERRVGSVRILNAGSVGTPYADRPGAYWLLLGPEGSEFRRSMYDVGTAAQQVRASGYPRAQNFSEENMLQVPTAAEATQLFERMAAKN
;
A
#
# COMPACT_ATOMS: atom_id res chain seq x y z
N MET A 1 1.52 -26.25 14.48
CA MET A 1 1.62 -25.12 13.53
C MET A 1 2.12 -23.92 14.32
N LYS A 2 3.17 -23.22 13.87
CA LYS A 2 3.53 -21.93 14.47
C LYS A 2 2.41 -20.94 14.14
N GLU A 3 1.81 -20.39 15.17
CA GLU A 3 0.83 -19.32 15.03
C GLU A 3 1.52 -18.10 14.43
N LEU A 4 0.95 -17.52 13.36
CA LEU A 4 1.48 -16.29 12.76
C LEU A 4 1.04 -15.12 13.63
N ASP A 5 2.00 -14.44 14.24
CA ASP A 5 1.74 -13.22 14.99
C ASP A 5 1.84 -12.03 14.05
N VAL A 6 0.68 -11.46 13.69
CA VAL A 6 0.52 -10.45 12.66
C VAL A 6 -0.19 -9.22 13.20
N LEU A 7 0.41 -8.05 13.02
CA LEU A 7 -0.23 -6.76 13.23
C LEU A 7 -0.76 -6.21 11.89
N PHE A 8 -2.02 -5.82 11.87
CA PHE A 8 -2.63 -5.11 10.75
C PHE A 8 -2.84 -3.63 11.12
N CYS A 9 -2.41 -2.72 10.26
CA CYS A 9 -2.62 -1.29 10.42
C CYS A 9 -2.89 -0.62 9.07
N HIS A 10 -3.42 0.62 9.07
CA HIS A 10 -3.66 1.34 7.81
C HIS A 10 -2.36 1.82 7.18
N ALA A 11 -1.61 2.68 7.85
CA ALA A 11 -0.35 3.23 7.36
C ALA A 11 0.84 2.71 8.17
N THR A 12 0.95 3.11 9.43
CA THR A 12 1.98 2.63 10.36
C THR A 12 1.35 2.24 11.70
N PRO A 13 2.04 1.50 12.57
CA PRO A 13 1.50 1.13 13.89
C PRO A 13 1.10 2.33 14.76
N ARG A 14 1.68 3.50 14.52
CA ARG A 14 1.49 4.72 15.33
C ARG A 14 0.68 5.82 14.66
N SER A 15 0.39 5.70 13.34
CA SER A 15 -0.30 6.76 12.59
C SER A 15 -1.03 6.21 11.38
N ASN A 16 -2.22 6.76 11.08
CA ASN A 16 -2.99 6.45 9.87
C ASN A 16 -2.56 7.28 8.65
N GLU A 17 -1.66 8.26 8.82
CA GLU A 17 -1.27 9.22 7.79
C GLU A 17 0.23 9.21 7.49
N GLU A 18 1.03 8.50 8.31
CA GLU A 18 2.48 8.48 8.15
C GLU A 18 2.91 7.69 6.94
N ASN A 19 3.63 8.35 6.05
CA ASN A 19 4.14 7.72 4.82
C ASN A 19 5.50 7.06 5.05
N PHE A 20 5.65 5.85 4.54
CA PHE A 20 6.94 5.21 4.29
C PHE A 20 6.88 4.42 2.97
N THR A 21 8.02 4.19 2.36
CA THR A 21 8.14 3.66 0.99
C THR A 21 9.22 2.59 0.90
N PRO A 22 9.40 1.94 -0.26
CA PRO A 22 10.51 1.01 -0.46
C PRO A 22 11.89 1.59 -0.18
N ILE A 23 12.07 2.92 -0.33
CA ILE A 23 13.38 3.59 -0.18
C ILE A 23 13.52 4.38 1.12
N THR A 24 12.51 4.39 1.98
CA THR A 24 12.60 5.08 3.29
C THR A 24 13.84 4.62 4.06
N PRO A 25 14.67 5.55 4.57
CA PRO A 25 15.90 5.21 5.30
C PRO A 25 15.65 4.25 6.46
N GLN A 26 16.55 3.28 6.64
CA GLN A 26 16.40 2.22 7.65
C GLN A 26 16.28 2.78 9.08
N GLU A 27 16.98 3.86 9.39
CA GLU A 27 16.91 4.49 10.72
C GLU A 27 15.52 5.08 11.00
N ARG A 28 14.88 5.65 9.97
CA ARG A 28 13.50 6.11 10.09
C ARG A 28 12.53 4.95 10.27
N LEU A 29 12.70 3.86 9.54
CA LEU A 29 11.88 2.66 9.73
C LEU A 29 12.03 2.08 11.15
N LYS A 30 13.23 2.06 11.72
CA LYS A 30 13.44 1.65 13.12
C LYS A 30 12.63 2.49 14.10
N THR A 31 12.53 3.80 13.85
CA THR A 31 11.72 4.71 14.67
C THR A 31 10.22 4.47 14.49
N ILE A 32 9.75 4.27 13.25
CA ILE A 32 8.34 4.03 12.93
C ILE A 32 7.83 2.73 13.56
N PHE A 33 8.64 1.67 13.49
CA PHE A 33 8.28 0.33 13.94
C PHE A 33 8.90 -0.04 15.30
N ALA A 34 9.31 0.97 16.10
CA ALA A 34 9.84 0.74 17.44
C ALA A 34 8.79 0.09 18.36
N GLY A 35 9.21 -0.90 19.14
CA GLY A 35 8.33 -1.57 20.10
C GLY A 35 7.36 -2.60 19.52
N ILE A 36 7.44 -2.89 18.22
CA ILE A 36 6.62 -3.95 17.58
C ILE A 36 7.24 -5.30 17.89
N GLU A 37 6.46 -6.17 18.52
CA GLU A 37 6.84 -7.54 18.89
C GLU A 37 6.37 -8.58 17.87
N GLN A 38 5.39 -8.23 17.03
CA GLN A 38 4.83 -9.08 15.99
C GLN A 38 5.88 -9.42 14.93
N GLN A 39 5.84 -10.65 14.42
CA GLN A 39 6.75 -11.10 13.36
C GLN A 39 6.47 -10.43 12.01
N ILE A 40 5.20 -10.09 11.76
CA ILE A 40 4.74 -9.51 10.51
C ILE A 40 3.87 -8.28 10.81
N VAL A 41 4.09 -7.21 10.08
CA VAL A 41 3.17 -6.07 9.99
C VAL A 41 2.62 -6.00 8.57
N VAL A 42 1.31 -5.97 8.43
CA VAL A 42 0.63 -5.77 7.14
C VAL A 42 -0.01 -4.38 7.15
N CYS A 43 0.27 -3.60 6.12
CA CYS A 43 -0.24 -2.24 5.98
C CYS A 43 -0.64 -1.92 4.52
N GLY A 44 -1.10 -0.71 4.30
CA GLY A 44 -1.49 -0.17 3.00
C GLY A 44 -1.11 1.32 2.87
N HIS A 45 -2.08 2.21 2.70
CA HIS A 45 -1.98 3.67 2.65
C HIS A 45 -1.25 4.23 1.43
N THR A 46 0.00 3.82 1.17
CA THR A 46 0.77 4.30 0.01
C THR A 46 0.45 3.56 -1.29
N HIS A 47 -0.50 2.64 -1.27
CA HIS A 47 -1.05 1.94 -2.43
C HIS A 47 -0.04 1.19 -3.31
N MET A 48 1.17 0.96 -2.82
CA MET A 48 2.24 0.22 -3.50
C MET A 48 2.50 -1.11 -2.80
N GLN A 49 2.69 -2.19 -3.57
CA GLN A 49 3.15 -3.46 -3.00
C GLN A 49 4.66 -3.43 -2.77
N PHE A 50 5.08 -3.68 -1.54
CA PHE A 50 6.50 -3.86 -1.21
C PHE A 50 6.69 -4.55 0.14
N GLU A 51 7.88 -5.11 0.33
CA GLU A 51 8.34 -5.63 1.62
C GLU A 51 9.53 -4.82 2.14
N ARG A 52 9.54 -4.55 3.43
CA ARG A 52 10.69 -4.02 4.17
C ARG A 52 10.93 -4.87 5.42
N ARG A 53 12.11 -4.71 6.02
CA ARG A 53 12.45 -5.38 7.27
C ARG A 53 13.07 -4.41 8.26
N VAL A 54 12.67 -4.57 9.54
CA VAL A 54 13.28 -3.87 10.67
C VAL A 54 13.60 -4.92 11.73
N GLY A 55 14.88 -5.22 11.92
CA GLY A 55 15.26 -6.35 12.75
C GLY A 55 14.66 -7.66 12.24
N SER A 56 13.92 -8.35 13.11
CA SER A 56 13.18 -9.58 12.77
C SER A 56 11.79 -9.34 12.16
N VAL A 57 11.28 -8.11 12.26
CA VAL A 57 9.92 -7.76 11.79
C VAL A 57 9.89 -7.63 10.27
N ARG A 58 9.00 -8.37 9.62
CA ARG A 58 8.66 -8.20 8.20
C ARG A 58 7.51 -7.21 8.05
N ILE A 59 7.65 -6.23 7.20
CA ILE A 59 6.66 -5.20 6.93
C ILE A 59 6.20 -5.35 5.49
N LEU A 60 4.92 -5.63 5.30
CA LEU A 60 4.31 -5.91 4.01
C LEU A 60 3.24 -4.87 3.69
N ASN A 61 3.46 -4.05 2.66
CA ASN A 61 2.39 -3.20 2.15
C ASN A 61 1.61 -3.96 1.09
N ALA A 62 0.31 -4.15 1.32
CA ALA A 62 -0.54 -4.97 0.46
C ALA A 62 -0.86 -4.33 -0.90
N GLY A 63 -0.59 -3.05 -1.07
CA GLY A 63 -0.97 -2.28 -2.26
C GLY A 63 -2.39 -1.74 -2.17
N SER A 64 -3.07 -1.63 -3.31
CA SER A 64 -4.44 -1.16 -3.38
C SER A 64 -5.24 -1.94 -4.42
N VAL A 65 -6.49 -2.27 -4.10
CA VAL A 65 -7.40 -2.93 -5.04
C VAL A 65 -8.10 -1.95 -5.98
N GLY A 66 -8.24 -0.69 -5.58
CA GLY A 66 -9.00 0.32 -6.34
C GLY A 66 -8.15 1.38 -7.02
N THR A 67 -7.10 1.86 -6.33
CA THR A 67 -6.24 2.96 -6.79
C THR A 67 -4.75 2.63 -6.60
N PRO A 68 -4.24 1.55 -7.22
CA PRO A 68 -2.85 1.14 -7.04
C PRO A 68 -1.88 2.14 -7.69
N TYR A 69 -0.70 2.27 -7.11
CA TYR A 69 0.46 2.87 -7.78
C TYR A 69 1.38 1.73 -8.24
N ALA A 70 1.33 1.45 -9.54
CA ALA A 70 1.99 0.30 -10.13
C ALA A 70 2.17 0.48 -11.64
N ASP A 71 3.01 -0.35 -12.27
CA ASP A 71 3.28 -0.27 -13.71
C ASP A 71 2.14 -0.83 -14.58
N ARG A 72 1.17 -1.50 -13.97
CA ARG A 72 0.02 -2.11 -14.67
C ARG A 72 -1.26 -1.90 -13.88
N PRO A 73 -2.41 -1.67 -14.54
CA PRO A 73 -3.70 -1.60 -13.88
C PRO A 73 -4.11 -2.95 -13.28
N GLY A 74 -4.95 -2.94 -12.26
CA GLY A 74 -5.49 -4.14 -11.62
C GLY A 74 -5.68 -3.95 -10.12
N ALA A 75 -6.27 -4.95 -9.47
CA ALA A 75 -6.44 -5.01 -8.03
C ALA A 75 -5.22 -5.70 -7.40
N TYR A 76 -4.46 -4.97 -6.59
CA TYR A 76 -3.28 -5.48 -5.90
C TYR A 76 -3.63 -5.86 -4.47
N TRP A 77 -3.24 -7.07 -4.05
CA TRP A 77 -3.56 -7.61 -2.74
C TRP A 77 -2.50 -8.59 -2.25
N LEU A 78 -2.54 -8.92 -0.98
CA LEU A 78 -1.60 -9.81 -0.31
C LEU A 78 -2.33 -11.07 0.15
N LEU A 79 -1.83 -12.24 -0.24
CA LEU A 79 -2.19 -13.50 0.37
C LEU A 79 -1.20 -13.79 1.50
N LEU A 80 -1.73 -14.01 2.71
CA LEU A 80 -0.94 -14.40 3.87
C LEU A 80 -1.45 -15.74 4.39
N GLY A 81 -0.55 -16.69 4.55
CA GLY A 81 -0.88 -18.02 5.02
C GLY A 81 0.26 -18.69 5.79
N PRO A 82 0.05 -19.92 6.29
CA PRO A 82 1.06 -20.65 7.07
C PRO A 82 2.38 -20.89 6.34
N GLU A 83 2.30 -21.01 5.01
CA GLU A 83 3.45 -21.25 4.12
C GLU A 83 4.20 -19.97 3.75
N GLY A 84 3.68 -18.79 4.10
CA GLY A 84 4.29 -17.49 3.80
C GLY A 84 3.34 -16.43 3.30
N SER A 85 3.89 -15.46 2.59
CA SER A 85 3.15 -14.33 2.00
C SER A 85 3.41 -14.23 0.50
N GLU A 86 2.38 -13.88 -0.25
CA GLU A 86 2.46 -13.72 -1.71
C GLU A 86 1.74 -12.43 -2.13
N PHE A 87 2.44 -11.55 -2.84
CA PHE A 87 1.84 -10.41 -3.51
C PHE A 87 1.12 -10.86 -4.77
N ARG A 88 -0.14 -10.48 -4.90
CA ARG A 88 -1.00 -10.88 -6.03
C ARG A 88 -1.64 -9.67 -6.70
N ARG A 89 -2.01 -9.88 -7.96
CA ARG A 89 -2.78 -8.94 -8.76
C ARG A 89 -3.91 -9.68 -9.48
N SER A 90 -5.13 -9.17 -9.33
CA SER A 90 -6.29 -9.61 -10.11
C SER A 90 -6.60 -8.60 -11.20
N MET A 91 -6.88 -9.11 -12.40
CA MET A 91 -7.34 -8.28 -13.52
C MET A 91 -8.85 -8.04 -13.40
N TYR A 92 -9.28 -6.84 -13.74
CA TYR A 92 -10.69 -6.48 -13.90
C TYR A 92 -10.83 -5.43 -15.00
N ASP A 93 -12.04 -5.21 -15.47
CA ASP A 93 -12.33 -4.16 -16.45
C ASP A 93 -12.35 -2.79 -15.78
N VAL A 94 -11.21 -2.11 -15.83
CA VAL A 94 -11.02 -0.78 -15.25
C VAL A 94 -11.91 0.26 -15.91
N GLY A 95 -12.17 0.13 -17.24
CA GLY A 95 -13.05 1.03 -17.98
C GLY A 95 -14.49 0.97 -17.47
N THR A 96 -15.03 -0.24 -17.31
CA THR A 96 -16.35 -0.45 -16.73
C THR A 96 -16.42 0.03 -15.28
N ALA A 97 -15.41 -0.25 -14.46
CA ALA A 97 -15.34 0.24 -13.08
C ALA A 97 -15.33 1.78 -13.01
N ALA A 98 -14.55 2.44 -13.86
CA ALA A 98 -14.52 3.90 -13.94
C ALA A 98 -15.89 4.50 -14.35
N GLN A 99 -16.62 3.86 -15.27
CA GLN A 99 -17.99 4.27 -15.63
C GLN A 99 -18.94 4.15 -14.45
N GLN A 100 -18.85 3.05 -13.67
CA GLN A 100 -19.67 2.86 -12.47
C GLN A 100 -19.39 3.94 -11.41
N VAL A 101 -18.12 4.29 -11.20
CA VAL A 101 -17.74 5.39 -10.30
C VAL A 101 -18.35 6.71 -10.77
N ARG A 102 -18.28 7.04 -12.05
CA ARG A 102 -18.90 8.27 -12.61
C ARG A 102 -20.40 8.31 -12.40
N ALA A 103 -21.07 7.17 -12.51
CA ALA A 103 -22.52 7.03 -12.30
C ALA A 103 -22.95 6.98 -10.84
N SER A 104 -22.03 6.86 -9.89
CA SER A 104 -22.34 6.64 -8.46
C SER A 104 -22.82 7.89 -7.70
N GLY A 105 -22.69 9.08 -8.30
CA GLY A 105 -22.95 10.35 -7.60
C GLY A 105 -21.83 10.78 -6.65
N TYR A 106 -20.69 10.06 -6.61
CA TYR A 106 -19.54 10.47 -5.80
C TYR A 106 -19.03 11.86 -6.22
N PRO A 107 -18.83 12.78 -5.27
CA PRO A 107 -18.30 14.10 -5.59
C PRO A 107 -16.95 13.99 -6.31
N ARG A 108 -16.78 14.70 -7.43
CA ARG A 108 -15.57 14.65 -8.27
C ARG A 108 -15.30 13.29 -8.92
N ALA A 109 -16.34 12.45 -9.11
CA ALA A 109 -16.22 11.11 -9.70
C ALA A 109 -15.52 11.10 -11.08
N GLN A 110 -15.73 12.14 -11.90
CA GLN A 110 -15.06 12.29 -13.18
C GLN A 110 -13.54 12.37 -13.01
N ASN A 111 -13.04 13.35 -12.23
CA ASN A 111 -11.61 13.54 -11.98
C ASN A 111 -11.00 12.31 -11.31
N PHE A 112 -11.68 11.77 -10.29
CA PHE A 112 -11.21 10.58 -9.58
C PHE A 112 -11.01 9.39 -10.53
N SER A 113 -11.98 9.13 -11.41
CA SER A 113 -11.89 8.01 -12.36
C SER A 113 -10.76 8.19 -13.39
N GLU A 114 -10.52 9.41 -13.84
CA GLU A 114 -9.45 9.70 -14.81
C GLU A 114 -8.06 9.63 -14.17
N GLU A 115 -7.87 10.30 -13.04
CA GLU A 115 -6.56 10.50 -12.41
C GLU A 115 -6.10 9.32 -11.53
N ASN A 116 -7.04 8.51 -11.01
CA ASN A 116 -6.72 7.45 -10.06
C ASN A 116 -7.07 6.03 -10.53
N MET A 117 -7.84 5.89 -11.60
CA MET A 117 -8.22 4.58 -12.14
C MET A 117 -7.70 4.34 -13.55
N LEU A 118 -7.88 5.31 -14.46
CA LEU A 118 -7.49 5.17 -15.87
C LEU A 118 -6.05 5.63 -16.13
N GLN A 119 -5.55 6.60 -15.38
CA GLN A 119 -4.17 7.11 -15.45
C GLN A 119 -3.49 6.89 -14.10
N VAL A 120 -2.99 5.69 -13.88
CA VAL A 120 -2.36 5.32 -12.61
C VAL A 120 -0.90 5.76 -12.62
N PRO A 121 -0.45 6.56 -11.63
CA PRO A 121 0.98 6.85 -11.46
C PRO A 121 1.77 5.58 -11.20
N THR A 122 3.01 5.54 -11.69
CA THR A 122 3.92 4.42 -11.43
C THR A 122 4.33 4.35 -9.96
N ALA A 123 4.74 3.17 -9.52
CA ALA A 123 5.29 3.00 -8.17
C ALA A 123 6.52 3.89 -7.93
N ALA A 124 7.33 4.17 -8.95
CA ALA A 124 8.50 5.03 -8.85
C ALA A 124 8.11 6.50 -8.61
N GLU A 125 7.14 7.02 -9.37
CA GLU A 125 6.63 8.39 -9.20
C GLU A 125 5.97 8.58 -7.82
N ALA A 126 5.14 7.61 -7.41
CA ALA A 126 4.50 7.61 -6.10
C ALA A 126 5.53 7.54 -4.96
N THR A 127 6.58 6.71 -5.08
CA THR A 127 7.67 6.62 -4.11
C THR A 127 8.32 8.00 -3.89
N GLN A 128 8.68 8.69 -4.97
CA GLN A 128 9.29 10.02 -4.86
C GLN A 128 8.34 11.06 -4.24
N LEU A 129 7.05 11.00 -4.58
CA LEU A 129 6.05 11.89 -4.01
C LEU A 129 5.92 11.69 -2.50
N PHE A 130 5.74 10.45 -2.05
CA PHE A 130 5.57 10.13 -0.63
C PHE A 130 6.82 10.42 0.20
N GLU A 131 8.03 10.19 -0.32
CA GLU A 131 9.27 10.58 0.39
C GLU A 131 9.38 12.10 0.54
N ARG A 132 8.99 12.88 -0.48
CA ARG A 132 8.94 14.35 -0.34
C ARG A 132 7.90 14.83 0.67
N MET A 133 6.75 14.17 0.75
CA MET A 133 5.73 14.47 1.76
C MET A 133 6.23 14.12 3.17
N ALA A 134 6.87 12.98 3.30
CA ALA A 134 7.42 12.51 4.57
C ALA A 134 8.56 13.37 5.12
N ALA A 135 9.32 14.04 4.26
CA ALA A 135 10.41 14.95 4.66
C ALA A 135 9.91 16.31 5.18
N LYS A 136 8.60 16.62 5.03
CA LYS A 136 8.00 17.89 5.48
C LYS A 136 7.29 17.78 6.82
N ASN A 137 7.15 16.57 7.33
CA ASN A 137 6.53 16.23 8.61
C ASN A 137 7.61 15.82 9.63
#